data_a09c4922f2bb4bf14b6d419f8d65b037
#
_entry.id   a09c4922f2bb4bf14b6d419f8d65b037
#
_cell.length_a   1.000
_cell.length_b   1.000
_cell.length_c   1.000
_cell.angle_alpha   90.00
_cell.angle_beta   90.00
_cell.angle_gamma   90.00
#
_symmetry.space_group_name_H-M   'P 1'
#
loop_
_entity.id
_entity.type
_entity.pdbx_description
1 polymer ?
#
loop_
_entity_poly.entity_id
_entity_poly.type
_entity_poly.pdbx_seq_one_letter_code
_entity_poly.pdbx_strand_id
1 'polypeptide(L)'
;MAEYYCGIDLGSTAVKAAVFNEKGSLCGEGSCEFLLETPRPEFVELDPELYWSSTCTAVKKALGNAGITAAQIRSAGLTGQAETLILLDEKGVPLRKAIVWLDNRAVEESEELEKFLGSDETAAMSGQTAMMPCWPAPKLLWVKHNEPEVFKRIAKVLMVEDFVAWKLTGNFHTHPGLLPSTLYYDMRRNDWSDKVLEYIGISRSAMPELSGSAIARELFPGAVVKVAPMDHICGHLGSGGTGGLVTECTGGSLALCAMTKEFLCDPLKRISTYLGWQPGDFALLPWAPTAGMMMKKFRDEFSGGMSYAELDQAASAVAPGSDGLILLPHLAGAVSPVAAPHAKGAVKGLTLAHTRGHFARAIMESVAFLLKDNANALAALGMELKSVRALGGGAKSSLWAQIKADVLDLPVSVGSCDEPVALGAAILSAAAAGAFSSAAEAGRVLACEEKVYLPGKDAETYEECFKEYCKFNEYILGEK
;
A
#
# COMPACT_ATOMS: atom_id res chain seq x y z
N MET A 1 6.48 24.70 24.60
CA MET A 1 7.55 24.09 23.80
C MET A 1 6.94 23.74 22.46
N ALA A 2 7.68 23.83 21.35
CA ALA A 2 7.15 23.37 20.05
C ALA A 2 6.86 21.87 20.14
N GLU A 3 5.70 21.46 19.65
CA GLU A 3 5.27 20.07 19.63
C GLU A 3 5.51 19.47 18.24
N TYR A 4 5.96 18.23 18.21
CA TYR A 4 6.23 17.51 16.97
C TYR A 4 5.47 16.17 16.94
N TYR A 5 5.19 15.72 15.74
CA TYR A 5 4.51 14.46 15.46
C TYR A 5 5.42 13.59 14.61
N CYS A 6 5.48 12.31 14.91
CA CYS A 6 6.29 11.36 14.15
C CYS A 6 5.39 10.39 13.39
N GLY A 7 5.62 10.21 12.11
CA GLY A 7 5.02 9.11 11.33
C GLY A 7 6.10 8.07 11.05
N ILE A 8 5.75 6.80 11.20
CA ILE A 8 6.63 5.66 10.94
C ILE A 8 5.94 4.74 9.95
N ASP A 9 6.59 4.55 8.80
CA ASP A 9 6.17 3.66 7.72
C ASP A 9 7.04 2.40 7.74
N LEU A 10 6.41 1.26 8.03
CA LEU A 10 7.02 -0.06 8.11
C LEU A 10 6.91 -0.76 6.75
N GLY A 11 7.70 -0.30 5.79
CA GLY A 11 7.66 -0.81 4.41
C GLY A 11 8.35 -2.16 4.23
N SER A 12 8.23 -2.73 3.02
CA SER A 12 8.72 -4.07 2.69
C SER A 12 10.25 -4.20 2.66
N THR A 13 10.96 -3.12 2.34
CA THR A 13 12.43 -3.13 2.19
C THR A 13 13.14 -2.09 3.04
N ALA A 14 12.38 -1.25 3.73
CA ALA A 14 12.91 -0.21 4.60
C ALA A 14 11.85 0.22 5.62
N VAL A 15 12.31 0.64 6.79
CA VAL A 15 11.51 1.47 7.70
C VAL A 15 11.87 2.92 7.45
N LYS A 16 10.85 3.77 7.33
CA LYS A 16 10.98 5.22 7.25
C LYS A 16 10.35 5.88 8.47
N ALA A 17 10.95 6.96 8.92
CA ALA A 17 10.40 7.81 9.97
C ALA A 17 10.48 9.27 9.53
N ALA A 18 9.44 10.02 9.76
CA ALA A 18 9.36 11.44 9.43
C ALA A 18 8.80 12.24 10.60
N VAL A 19 9.40 13.38 10.89
CA VAL A 19 9.03 14.30 11.96
C VAL A 19 8.38 15.53 11.35
N PHE A 20 7.19 15.85 11.82
CA PHE A 20 6.40 17.00 11.36
C PHE A 20 6.16 17.98 12.52
N ASN A 21 6.15 19.27 12.22
CA ASN A 21 5.73 20.29 13.18
C ASN A 21 4.19 20.44 13.21
N GLU A 22 3.70 21.32 14.04
CA GLU A 22 2.27 21.65 14.21
C GLU A 22 1.59 22.20 12.94
N LYS A 23 2.37 22.56 11.90
CA LYS A 23 1.87 23.03 10.59
C LYS A 23 1.96 21.97 9.50
N GLY A 24 2.40 20.75 9.83
CA GLY A 24 2.59 19.67 8.87
C GLY A 24 3.86 19.76 8.03
N SER A 25 4.74 20.75 8.33
CA SER A 25 6.01 20.83 7.62
C SER A 25 6.93 19.70 8.06
N LEU A 26 7.54 19.02 7.10
CA LEU A 26 8.57 18.01 7.33
C LEU A 26 9.81 18.70 7.92
N CYS A 27 10.19 18.29 9.13
CA CYS A 27 11.34 18.85 9.86
C CYS A 27 12.56 17.94 9.75
N GLY A 28 12.37 16.65 9.62
CA GLY A 28 13.45 15.70 9.45
C GLY A 28 12.91 14.31 9.13
N GLU A 29 13.67 13.57 8.36
CA GLU A 29 13.36 12.21 7.95
C GLU A 29 14.54 11.27 8.20
N GLY A 30 14.27 9.99 8.28
CA GLY A 30 15.28 8.96 8.39
C GLY A 30 14.78 7.64 7.85
N SER A 31 15.66 6.85 7.29
CA SER A 31 15.34 5.52 6.78
C SER A 31 16.39 4.50 7.19
N CYS A 32 15.97 3.23 7.25
CA CYS A 32 16.84 2.09 7.44
C CYS A 32 16.38 0.98 6.51
N GLU A 33 17.19 0.66 5.52
CA GLU A 33 16.96 -0.42 4.57
C GLU A 33 17.37 -1.77 5.14
N PHE A 34 16.73 -2.84 4.67
CA PHE A 34 17.07 -4.23 4.97
C PHE A 34 16.77 -5.12 3.76
N LEU A 35 17.35 -6.30 3.76
CA LEU A 35 17.12 -7.30 2.72
C LEU A 35 16.20 -8.39 3.24
N LEU A 36 15.18 -8.72 2.45
CA LEU A 36 14.32 -9.86 2.71
C LEU A 36 15.07 -11.16 2.43
N GLU A 37 14.78 -12.19 3.20
CA GLU A 37 15.31 -13.52 3.01
C GLU A 37 14.35 -14.36 2.17
N THR A 38 14.87 -15.03 1.15
CA THR A 38 14.10 -15.92 0.27
C THR A 38 14.71 -17.34 0.32
N PRO A 39 14.50 -18.10 1.41
CA PRO A 39 15.15 -19.38 1.61
C PRO A 39 14.75 -20.46 0.60
N ARG A 40 13.58 -20.31 -0.03
CA ARG A 40 13.05 -21.16 -1.10
C ARG A 40 12.20 -20.31 -2.05
N PRO A 41 11.89 -20.79 -3.26
CA PRO A 41 10.81 -20.19 -4.07
C PRO A 41 9.53 -20.03 -3.24
N GLU A 42 8.79 -18.95 -3.44
CA GLU A 42 7.54 -18.60 -2.74
C GLU A 42 7.69 -18.24 -1.24
N PHE A 43 8.86 -18.43 -0.63
CA PHE A 43 9.10 -18.11 0.78
C PHE A 43 9.79 -16.76 0.90
N VAL A 44 9.20 -15.85 1.69
CA VAL A 44 9.78 -14.54 2.00
C VAL A 44 9.71 -14.29 3.50
N GLU A 45 10.86 -14.19 4.14
CA GLU A 45 10.98 -14.11 5.60
C GLU A 45 11.85 -12.93 6.03
N LEU A 46 11.66 -12.49 7.27
CA LEU A 46 12.52 -11.52 7.94
C LEU A 46 12.54 -11.76 9.45
N ASP A 47 13.68 -11.52 10.10
CA ASP A 47 13.75 -11.50 11.56
C ASP A 47 12.88 -10.34 12.11
N PRO A 48 11.87 -10.61 12.97
CA PRO A 48 11.05 -9.56 13.58
C PRO A 48 11.85 -8.46 14.29
N GLU A 49 12.96 -8.83 14.93
CA GLU A 49 13.82 -7.86 15.63
C GLU A 49 14.52 -6.87 14.67
N LEU A 50 14.65 -7.23 13.40
CA LEU A 50 15.18 -6.33 12.39
C LEU A 50 14.19 -5.17 12.08
N TYR A 51 12.87 -5.41 12.11
CA TYR A 51 11.88 -4.33 12.02
C TYR A 51 12.03 -3.36 13.18
N TRP A 52 12.19 -3.86 14.40
CA TRP A 52 12.38 -3.02 15.59
C TRP A 52 13.68 -2.22 15.54
N SER A 53 14.81 -2.86 15.26
CA SER A 53 16.12 -2.19 15.19
C SER A 53 16.20 -1.17 14.04
N SER A 54 15.56 -1.45 12.92
CA SER A 54 15.43 -0.53 11.79
C SER A 54 14.55 0.66 12.15
N THR A 55 13.45 0.44 12.89
CA THR A 55 12.62 1.52 13.44
C THR A 55 13.43 2.44 14.34
N CYS A 56 14.18 1.88 15.29
CA CYS A 56 15.06 2.66 16.16
C CYS A 56 16.07 3.50 15.38
N THR A 57 16.64 2.92 14.32
CA THR A 57 17.62 3.59 13.46
C THR A 57 17.00 4.72 12.65
N ALA A 58 15.85 4.46 12.00
CA ALA A 58 15.14 5.47 11.21
C ALA A 58 14.69 6.65 12.08
N VAL A 59 14.10 6.36 13.25
CA VAL A 59 13.67 7.40 14.21
C VAL A 59 14.85 8.24 14.69
N LYS A 60 15.97 7.64 15.09
CA LYS A 60 17.17 8.39 15.51
C LYS A 60 17.68 9.33 14.42
N LYS A 61 17.70 8.87 13.16
CA LYS A 61 18.08 9.71 12.02
C LYS A 61 17.09 10.87 11.82
N ALA A 62 15.78 10.60 11.86
CA ALA A 62 14.75 11.61 11.70
C ALA A 62 14.84 12.70 12.79
N LEU A 63 14.99 12.32 14.06
CA LEU A 63 15.18 13.26 15.16
C LEU A 63 16.47 14.08 14.99
N GLY A 64 17.58 13.45 14.61
CA GLY A 64 18.85 14.11 14.35
C GLY A 64 18.75 15.13 13.22
N ASN A 65 18.11 14.77 12.11
CA ASN A 65 17.90 15.65 10.96
C ASN A 65 16.93 16.81 11.28
N ALA A 66 15.95 16.57 12.16
CA ALA A 66 15.04 17.61 12.66
C ALA A 66 15.69 18.53 13.71
N GLY A 67 16.84 18.17 14.27
CA GLY A 67 17.50 18.91 15.35
C GLY A 67 16.73 18.92 16.66
N ILE A 68 15.94 17.88 16.93
CA ILE A 68 15.08 17.77 18.13
C ILE A 68 15.41 16.51 18.95
N THR A 69 14.89 16.48 20.17
CA THR A 69 14.97 15.33 21.06
C THR A 69 13.65 14.53 21.07
N ALA A 70 13.72 13.28 21.45
CA ALA A 70 12.54 12.41 21.60
C ALA A 70 11.47 12.97 22.54
N ALA A 71 11.86 13.74 23.57
CA ALA A 71 10.95 14.36 24.52
C ALA A 71 10.05 15.46 23.91
N GLN A 72 10.35 15.93 22.71
CA GLN A 72 9.54 16.92 21.99
C GLN A 72 8.50 16.27 21.08
N ILE A 73 8.55 14.94 20.91
CA ILE A 73 7.54 14.19 20.16
C ILE A 73 6.30 14.01 21.07
N ARG A 74 5.18 14.60 20.66
CA ARG A 74 3.88 14.48 21.34
C ARG A 74 3.17 13.17 21.01
N SER A 75 3.28 12.73 19.74
CA SER A 75 2.70 11.47 19.30
C SER A 75 3.47 10.83 18.16
N ALA A 76 3.32 9.50 18.03
CA ALA A 76 3.89 8.72 16.95
C ALA A 76 2.82 7.80 16.33
N GLY A 77 2.63 7.86 15.00
CA GLY A 77 1.76 6.99 14.22
C GLY A 77 2.56 5.90 13.53
N LEU A 78 2.05 4.67 13.55
CA LEU A 78 2.63 3.51 12.89
C LEU A 78 1.72 3.05 11.77
N THR A 79 2.26 2.93 10.57
CA THR A 79 1.60 2.37 9.38
C THR A 79 2.59 1.49 8.63
N GLY A 80 2.15 0.79 7.63
CA GLY A 80 3.07 0.00 6.80
C GLY A 80 2.38 -0.97 5.87
N GLN A 81 3.11 -2.03 5.57
CA GLN A 81 2.83 -3.01 4.52
C GLN A 81 1.64 -3.94 4.81
N ALA A 82 1.09 -3.99 6.05
CA ALA A 82 0.10 -4.98 6.48
C ALA A 82 0.52 -6.46 6.18
N GLU A 83 -0.32 -7.45 6.51
CA GLU A 83 -0.24 -8.89 6.13
C GLU A 83 1.07 -9.62 6.47
N THR A 84 2.08 -8.94 6.98
CA THR A 84 3.30 -9.57 7.48
C THR A 84 3.04 -10.16 8.86
N LEU A 85 3.08 -11.49 8.93
CA LEU A 85 2.69 -12.27 10.11
C LEU A 85 3.87 -12.47 11.07
N ILE A 86 3.69 -12.11 12.33
CA ILE A 86 4.64 -12.31 13.44
C ILE A 86 3.96 -13.10 14.55
N LEU A 87 4.61 -14.17 14.99
CA LEU A 87 4.09 -15.10 16.01
C LEU A 87 4.99 -15.04 17.25
N LEU A 88 4.40 -14.77 18.42
CA LEU A 88 5.13 -14.68 19.68
C LEU A 88 4.70 -15.78 20.66
N ASP A 89 5.62 -16.19 21.53
CA ASP A 89 5.31 -17.01 22.67
C ASP A 89 4.78 -16.19 23.87
N GLU A 90 4.48 -16.85 24.99
CA GLU A 90 3.97 -16.23 26.22
C GLU A 90 4.91 -15.16 26.82
N LYS A 91 6.20 -15.24 26.49
CA LYS A 91 7.21 -14.28 26.94
C LYS A 91 7.40 -13.10 25.96
N GLY A 92 6.67 -13.10 24.84
CA GLY A 92 6.83 -12.10 23.79
C GLY A 92 8.05 -12.36 22.89
N VAL A 93 8.62 -13.58 22.91
CA VAL A 93 9.74 -13.93 22.04
C VAL A 93 9.20 -14.43 20.70
N PRO A 94 9.71 -13.92 19.56
CA PRO A 94 9.35 -14.44 18.25
C PRO A 94 9.64 -15.94 18.14
N LEU A 95 8.63 -16.71 17.75
CA LEU A 95 8.72 -18.17 17.62
C LEU A 95 9.44 -18.59 16.35
N ARG A 96 9.44 -17.70 15.36
CA ARG A 96 10.09 -17.89 14.06
C ARG A 96 10.31 -16.54 13.39
N LYS A 97 10.97 -16.51 12.22
CA LYS A 97 11.01 -15.35 11.37
C LYS A 97 9.60 -14.96 10.92
N ALA A 98 9.35 -13.67 10.77
CA ALA A 98 8.11 -13.15 10.20
C ALA A 98 7.88 -13.74 8.81
N ILE A 99 6.62 -14.08 8.49
CA ILE A 99 6.21 -14.46 7.14
C ILE A 99 5.74 -13.19 6.46
N VAL A 100 6.56 -12.66 5.56
CA VAL A 100 6.31 -11.35 4.92
C VAL A 100 5.09 -11.42 3.99
N TRP A 101 4.42 -10.31 3.75
CA TRP A 101 3.24 -10.24 2.90
C TRP A 101 3.45 -10.76 1.46
N LEU A 102 4.68 -10.67 0.93
CA LEU A 102 5.08 -11.21 -0.38
C LEU A 102 5.18 -12.73 -0.45
N ASP A 103 5.08 -13.41 0.69
CA ASP A 103 5.23 -14.86 0.81
C ASP A 103 3.98 -15.60 0.33
N ASN A 104 4.16 -16.52 -0.60
CA ASN A 104 3.07 -17.29 -1.22
C ASN A 104 3.13 -18.79 -0.89
N ARG A 105 3.77 -19.18 0.24
CA ARG A 105 3.92 -20.60 0.62
C ARG A 105 2.62 -21.36 0.87
N ALA A 106 1.54 -20.67 1.25
CA ALA A 106 0.31 -21.27 1.77
C ALA A 106 -0.76 -21.49 0.67
N VAL A 107 -0.35 -22.04 -0.49
CA VAL A 107 -1.25 -22.26 -1.63
C VAL A 107 -2.34 -23.29 -1.28
N GLU A 108 -1.95 -24.45 -0.73
CA GLU A 108 -2.88 -25.54 -0.37
C GLU A 108 -3.85 -25.07 0.74
N GLU A 109 -3.35 -24.31 1.71
CA GLU A 109 -4.15 -23.77 2.81
C GLU A 109 -5.09 -22.66 2.36
N SER A 110 -4.73 -21.89 1.33
CA SER A 110 -5.65 -20.91 0.74
C SER A 110 -6.81 -21.60 0.05
N GLU A 111 -6.57 -22.69 -0.69
CA GLU A 111 -7.63 -23.50 -1.30
C GLU A 111 -8.50 -24.21 -0.24
N GLU A 112 -7.91 -24.67 0.86
CA GLU A 112 -8.62 -25.29 1.99
C GLU A 112 -9.56 -24.27 2.65
N LEU A 113 -9.09 -23.05 2.94
CA LEU A 113 -9.90 -22.00 3.52
C LEU A 113 -10.97 -21.50 2.57
N GLU A 114 -10.71 -21.45 1.26
CA GLU A 114 -11.71 -21.09 0.27
C GLU A 114 -12.84 -22.13 0.21
N LYS A 115 -12.53 -23.42 0.28
CA LYS A 115 -13.54 -24.50 0.39
C LYS A 115 -14.35 -24.39 1.67
N PHE A 116 -13.73 -23.96 2.79
CA PHE A 116 -14.40 -23.81 4.08
C PHE A 116 -15.33 -22.59 4.14
N LEU A 117 -14.88 -21.42 3.66
CA LEU A 117 -15.63 -20.17 3.72
C LEU A 117 -16.57 -19.99 2.53
N GLY A 118 -16.09 -20.29 1.33
CA GLY A 118 -16.71 -19.89 0.08
C GLY A 118 -16.36 -18.44 -0.30
N SER A 119 -16.27 -18.20 -1.59
CA SER A 119 -15.81 -16.92 -2.14
C SER A 119 -16.77 -15.75 -1.82
N ASP A 120 -18.08 -16.00 -1.73
CA ASP A 120 -19.07 -14.96 -1.40
C ASP A 120 -19.01 -14.56 0.07
N GLU A 121 -18.85 -15.53 0.99
CA GLU A 121 -18.67 -15.22 2.41
C GLU A 121 -17.33 -14.55 2.66
N THR A 122 -16.26 -14.95 1.98
CA THR A 122 -14.97 -14.25 2.04
C THR A 122 -15.13 -12.78 1.66
N ALA A 123 -15.77 -12.49 0.54
CA ALA A 123 -15.99 -11.11 0.09
C ALA A 123 -16.88 -10.32 1.06
N ALA A 124 -17.98 -10.91 1.53
CA ALA A 124 -18.92 -10.25 2.45
C ALA A 124 -18.30 -9.98 3.84
N MET A 125 -17.46 -10.90 4.33
CA MET A 125 -16.83 -10.81 5.64
C MET A 125 -15.63 -9.84 5.63
N SER A 126 -14.77 -9.96 4.63
CA SER A 126 -13.46 -9.30 4.62
C SER A 126 -13.32 -8.20 3.57
N GLY A 127 -14.28 -8.04 2.66
CA GLY A 127 -14.16 -7.13 1.53
C GLY A 127 -13.14 -7.58 0.47
N GLN A 128 -12.57 -8.79 0.61
CA GLN A 128 -11.54 -9.26 -0.31
C GLN A 128 -12.12 -10.03 -1.50
N THR A 129 -11.51 -9.86 -2.66
CA THR A 129 -12.04 -10.40 -3.92
C THR A 129 -11.70 -11.85 -4.18
N ALA A 130 -10.67 -12.38 -3.51
CA ALA A 130 -10.21 -13.76 -3.64
C ALA A 130 -9.54 -14.23 -2.35
N MET A 131 -9.34 -15.52 -2.19
CA MET A 131 -8.50 -16.14 -1.19
C MET A 131 -7.07 -16.21 -1.74
N MET A 132 -6.12 -15.52 -1.10
CA MET A 132 -4.74 -15.49 -1.58
C MET A 132 -3.79 -16.18 -0.60
N PRO A 133 -2.79 -16.94 -1.07
CA PRO A 133 -1.83 -17.65 -0.21
C PRO A 133 -0.95 -16.71 0.61
N CYS A 134 -0.79 -15.48 0.16
CA CYS A 134 0.02 -14.46 0.84
C CYS A 134 -0.66 -13.85 2.08
N TRP A 135 -1.93 -14.16 2.34
CA TRP A 135 -2.66 -13.56 3.46
C TRP A 135 -2.48 -14.33 4.78
N PRO A 136 -2.65 -13.65 5.93
CA PRO A 136 -2.32 -14.21 7.25
C PRO A 136 -3.07 -15.48 7.63
N ALA A 137 -4.38 -15.62 7.32
CA ALA A 137 -5.11 -16.83 7.70
C ALA A 137 -4.58 -18.09 7.02
N PRO A 138 -4.35 -18.15 5.68
CA PRO A 138 -3.63 -19.25 5.04
C PRO A 138 -2.25 -19.50 5.64
N LYS A 139 -1.46 -18.47 5.91
CA LYS A 139 -0.14 -18.61 6.53
C LYS A 139 -0.19 -19.23 7.93
N LEU A 140 -1.18 -18.85 8.75
CA LEU A 140 -1.39 -19.48 10.07
C LEU A 140 -1.74 -20.97 9.95
N LEU A 141 -2.59 -21.30 8.98
CA LEU A 141 -2.95 -22.70 8.71
C LEU A 141 -1.73 -23.49 8.21
N TRP A 142 -0.90 -22.87 7.37
CA TRP A 142 0.37 -23.46 6.94
C TRP A 142 1.30 -23.74 8.13
N VAL A 143 1.42 -22.81 9.07
CA VAL A 143 2.23 -23.02 10.30
C VAL A 143 1.66 -24.18 11.11
N LYS A 144 0.33 -24.32 11.22
CA LYS A 144 -0.34 -25.44 11.89
C LYS A 144 0.05 -26.79 11.27
N HIS A 145 0.05 -26.87 9.95
CA HIS A 145 0.31 -28.11 9.21
C HIS A 145 1.81 -28.45 9.16
N ASN A 146 2.66 -27.46 8.91
CA ASN A 146 4.07 -27.67 8.60
C ASN A 146 5.00 -27.45 9.80
N GLU A 147 4.57 -26.67 10.80
CA GLU A 147 5.36 -26.35 12.00
C GLU A 147 4.53 -26.51 13.29
N PRO A 148 3.96 -27.72 13.55
CA PRO A 148 3.01 -27.94 14.65
C PRO A 148 3.58 -27.62 16.04
N GLU A 149 4.88 -27.75 16.24
CA GLU A 149 5.52 -27.41 17.52
C GLU A 149 5.65 -25.88 17.71
N VAL A 150 5.76 -25.12 16.63
CA VAL A 150 5.67 -23.65 16.66
C VAL A 150 4.24 -23.25 16.93
N PHE A 151 3.27 -23.85 16.19
CA PHE A 151 1.85 -23.52 16.31
C PHE A 151 1.30 -23.69 17.74
N LYS A 152 1.66 -24.76 18.43
CA LYS A 152 1.23 -25.03 19.83
C LYS A 152 1.72 -23.98 20.83
N ARG A 153 2.76 -23.23 20.50
CA ARG A 153 3.38 -22.22 21.37
C ARG A 153 2.91 -20.81 21.08
N ILE A 154 2.04 -20.61 20.08
CA ILE A 154 1.55 -19.28 19.72
C ILE A 154 0.73 -18.71 20.87
N ALA A 155 1.22 -17.65 21.47
CA ALA A 155 0.52 -16.85 22.46
C ALA A 155 0.00 -15.52 21.87
N LYS A 156 0.67 -14.97 20.84
CA LYS A 156 0.24 -13.76 20.13
C LYS A 156 0.44 -13.89 18.62
N VAL A 157 -0.54 -13.38 17.89
CA VAL A 157 -0.57 -13.25 16.42
C VAL A 157 -0.63 -11.77 16.10
N LEU A 158 0.41 -11.24 15.47
CA LEU A 158 0.58 -9.81 15.24
C LEU A 158 0.91 -9.52 13.77
N MET A 159 0.53 -8.32 13.32
CA MET A 159 1.12 -7.69 12.14
C MET A 159 2.42 -6.98 12.54
N VAL A 160 3.18 -6.51 11.56
CA VAL A 160 4.45 -5.81 11.84
C VAL A 160 4.22 -4.51 12.61
N GLU A 161 3.14 -3.80 12.30
CA GLU A 161 2.74 -2.56 12.99
C GLU A 161 2.40 -2.82 14.46
N ASP A 162 1.69 -3.90 14.73
CA ASP A 162 1.30 -4.32 16.09
C ASP A 162 2.54 -4.71 16.90
N PHE A 163 3.49 -5.41 16.26
CA PHE A 163 4.75 -5.81 16.89
C PHE A 163 5.59 -4.60 17.30
N VAL A 164 5.77 -3.63 16.41
CA VAL A 164 6.51 -2.40 16.71
C VAL A 164 5.76 -1.56 17.76
N ALA A 165 4.41 -1.49 17.70
CA ALA A 165 3.60 -0.83 18.72
C ALA A 165 3.79 -1.48 20.09
N TRP A 166 3.80 -2.82 20.15
CA TRP A 166 4.09 -3.54 21.39
C TRP A 166 5.50 -3.24 21.92
N LYS A 167 6.52 -3.24 21.07
CA LYS A 167 7.89 -2.86 21.48
C LYS A 167 7.93 -1.45 22.05
N LEU A 168 7.19 -0.50 21.48
CA LEU A 168 7.13 0.89 21.95
C LEU A 168 6.37 1.05 23.27
N THR A 169 5.28 0.31 23.45
CA THR A 169 4.29 0.60 24.50
C THR A 169 4.16 -0.50 25.58
N GLY A 170 4.53 -1.73 25.23
CA GLY A 170 4.26 -2.93 26.03
C GLY A 170 2.81 -3.44 25.94
N ASN A 171 1.97 -2.87 25.07
CA ASN A 171 0.58 -3.26 24.89
C ASN A 171 0.37 -3.86 23.49
N PHE A 172 -0.45 -4.92 23.41
CA PHE A 172 -0.84 -5.55 22.14
C PHE A 172 -2.13 -4.91 21.64
N HIS A 173 -2.02 -4.03 20.66
CA HIS A 173 -3.17 -3.39 20.02
C HIS A 173 -2.93 -3.22 18.51
N THR A 174 -4.03 -3.15 17.77
CA THR A 174 -4.02 -3.04 16.30
C THR A 174 -5.05 -2.01 15.82
N HIS A 175 -5.05 -1.72 14.53
CA HIS A 175 -6.05 -0.89 13.88
C HIS A 175 -6.91 -1.73 12.93
N PRO A 176 -8.27 -1.62 12.98
CA PRO A 176 -9.14 -2.37 12.07
C PRO A 176 -8.81 -2.23 10.58
N GLY A 177 -8.28 -1.09 10.15
CA GLY A 177 -7.87 -0.84 8.76
C GLY A 177 -6.66 -1.65 8.27
N LEU A 178 -5.99 -2.42 9.14
CA LEU A 178 -4.95 -3.39 8.76
C LEU A 178 -5.52 -4.79 8.53
N LEU A 179 -6.75 -5.07 8.98
CA LEU A 179 -7.21 -6.43 9.23
C LEU A 179 -8.02 -7.10 8.11
N PRO A 180 -8.65 -6.39 7.15
CA PRO A 180 -9.52 -7.01 6.16
C PRO A 180 -8.87 -8.16 5.38
N SER A 181 -7.66 -7.96 4.88
CA SER A 181 -6.88 -8.97 4.15
C SER A 181 -6.34 -10.11 5.03
N THR A 182 -6.45 -10.00 6.36
CA THR A 182 -6.05 -11.09 7.25
C THR A 182 -6.95 -12.31 7.15
N LEU A 183 -8.23 -12.13 6.74
CA LEU A 183 -9.29 -13.11 6.62
C LEU A 183 -9.79 -13.72 7.94
N TYR A 184 -9.23 -13.35 9.07
CA TYR A 184 -9.76 -13.73 10.39
C TYR A 184 -10.44 -12.55 11.12
N TYR A 185 -10.80 -11.49 10.37
CA TYR A 185 -11.54 -10.33 10.83
C TYR A 185 -12.84 -10.16 10.04
N ASP A 186 -13.96 -9.94 10.72
CA ASP A 186 -15.27 -9.71 10.11
C ASP A 186 -15.61 -8.22 10.12
N MET A 187 -15.50 -7.58 8.97
CA MET A 187 -15.77 -6.14 8.79
C MET A 187 -17.22 -5.76 9.13
N ARG A 188 -18.18 -6.67 8.91
CA ARG A 188 -19.61 -6.44 9.20
C ARG A 188 -19.85 -6.32 10.70
N ARG A 189 -19.09 -7.07 11.50
CA ARG A 189 -19.18 -7.11 12.96
C ARG A 189 -18.19 -6.13 13.62
N ASN A 190 -17.23 -5.65 12.86
CA ASN A 190 -16.06 -4.89 13.35
C ASN A 190 -15.35 -5.64 14.49
N ASP A 191 -15.13 -6.96 14.29
CA ASP A 191 -14.57 -7.84 15.30
C ASP A 191 -13.87 -9.06 14.65
N TRP A 192 -13.11 -9.79 15.47
CA TRP A 192 -12.48 -11.04 15.05
C TRP A 192 -13.54 -12.09 14.64
N SER A 193 -13.25 -12.86 13.58
CA SER A 193 -14.09 -13.96 13.12
C SER A 193 -13.81 -15.22 13.93
N ASP A 194 -14.65 -15.48 14.95
CA ASP A 194 -14.53 -16.71 15.74
C ASP A 194 -14.60 -17.96 14.85
N LYS A 195 -15.45 -17.93 13.81
CA LYS A 195 -15.56 -19.02 12.83
C LYS A 195 -14.22 -19.38 12.18
N VAL A 196 -13.44 -18.38 11.78
CA VAL A 196 -12.13 -18.60 11.13
C VAL A 196 -11.06 -18.95 12.15
N LEU A 197 -11.04 -18.25 13.29
CA LEU A 197 -10.09 -18.53 14.37
C LEU A 197 -10.21 -19.95 14.90
N GLU A 198 -11.46 -20.42 15.13
CA GLU A 198 -11.76 -21.79 15.57
C GLU A 198 -11.33 -22.85 14.53
N TYR A 199 -11.59 -22.58 13.23
CA TYR A 199 -11.17 -23.49 12.15
C TYR A 199 -9.64 -23.63 12.11
N ILE A 200 -8.92 -22.53 12.20
CA ILE A 200 -7.45 -22.53 12.26
C ILE A 200 -6.99 -23.18 13.58
N GLY A 201 -7.70 -22.95 14.68
CA GLY A 201 -7.34 -23.40 16.04
C GLY A 201 -6.55 -22.38 16.82
N ILE A 202 -6.74 -21.09 16.52
CA ILE A 202 -6.12 -19.96 17.25
C ILE A 202 -7.12 -19.41 18.28
N SER A 203 -6.66 -19.22 19.52
CA SER A 203 -7.47 -18.60 20.56
C SER A 203 -7.68 -17.11 20.27
N ARG A 204 -8.88 -16.59 20.50
CA ARG A 204 -9.15 -15.14 20.44
C ARG A 204 -8.21 -14.33 21.36
N SER A 205 -7.77 -14.88 22.48
CA SER A 205 -6.81 -14.23 23.38
C SER A 205 -5.41 -14.04 22.79
N ALA A 206 -5.10 -14.74 21.70
CA ALA A 206 -3.86 -14.53 20.96
C ALA A 206 -3.91 -13.28 20.06
N MET A 207 -5.10 -12.76 19.77
CA MET A 207 -5.27 -11.58 18.92
C MET A 207 -5.02 -10.29 19.72
N PRO A 208 -4.50 -9.22 19.09
CA PRO A 208 -4.36 -7.90 19.73
C PRO A 208 -5.74 -7.25 20.00
N GLU A 209 -5.77 -6.26 20.87
CA GLU A 209 -6.97 -5.45 21.11
C GLU A 209 -7.28 -4.57 19.90
N LEU A 210 -8.56 -4.52 19.50
CA LEU A 210 -9.06 -3.64 18.43
C LEU A 210 -9.18 -2.21 18.93
N SER A 211 -8.12 -1.62 19.44
CA SER A 211 -8.13 -0.29 20.02
C SER A 211 -6.89 0.50 19.69
N GLY A 212 -7.03 1.65 19.67
CA GLY A 212 -6.48 2.80 19.15
C GLY A 212 -5.09 3.23 19.55
N SER A 213 -4.77 3.46 20.79
CA SER A 213 -3.51 4.12 21.17
C SER A 213 -3.06 3.75 22.56
N ALA A 214 -1.75 3.84 22.79
CA ALA A 214 -1.14 3.63 24.10
C ALA A 214 0.01 4.62 24.32
N ILE A 215 0.50 4.72 25.55
CA ILE A 215 1.63 5.60 25.87
C ILE A 215 2.94 4.86 25.63
N ALA A 216 3.85 5.51 24.90
CA ALA A 216 5.18 5.00 24.65
C ALA A 216 6.01 4.88 25.94
N ARG A 217 6.74 3.79 26.05
CA ARG A 217 7.79 3.57 27.07
C ARG A 217 9.18 3.68 26.48
N GLU A 218 9.29 3.29 25.21
CA GLU A 218 10.55 3.29 24.45
C GLU A 218 10.53 4.38 23.36
N LEU A 219 11.67 4.78 22.87
CA LEU A 219 11.96 5.79 21.85
C LEU A 219 11.40 7.19 22.14
N PHE A 220 10.12 7.31 22.54
CA PHE A 220 9.42 8.57 22.79
C PHE A 220 8.68 8.54 24.15
N PRO A 221 9.35 8.35 25.29
CA PRO A 221 8.67 8.15 26.57
C PRO A 221 7.63 9.24 26.87
N GLY A 222 6.38 8.80 27.09
CA GLY A 222 5.26 9.70 27.36
C GLY A 222 4.47 10.15 26.12
N ALA A 223 4.94 9.90 24.90
CA ALA A 223 4.19 10.20 23.68
C ALA A 223 3.04 9.21 23.47
N VAL A 224 1.96 9.67 22.82
CA VAL A 224 0.87 8.81 22.37
C VAL A 224 1.31 8.04 21.13
N VAL A 225 1.29 6.70 21.18
CA VAL A 225 1.51 5.84 20.01
C VAL A 225 0.16 5.37 19.49
N LYS A 226 -0.03 5.49 18.17
CA LYS A 226 -1.23 5.05 17.44
C LYS A 226 -0.85 4.10 16.33
N VAL A 227 -1.40 2.88 16.34
CA VAL A 227 -1.41 2.06 15.12
C VAL A 227 -2.44 2.65 14.17
N ALA A 228 -2.02 2.92 12.94
CA ALA A 228 -2.83 3.49 11.88
C ALA A 228 -3.24 2.38 10.88
N PRO A 229 -4.18 2.64 9.96
CA PRO A 229 -4.47 1.71 8.87
C PRO A 229 -3.26 1.56 7.94
N MET A 230 -3.38 0.68 6.95
CA MET A 230 -2.32 0.40 5.99
C MET A 230 -1.84 1.66 5.24
N ASP A 231 -0.66 1.56 4.67
CA ASP A 231 0.11 2.64 4.01
C ASP A 231 -0.69 3.42 2.95
N HIS A 232 -1.44 2.75 2.07
CA HIS A 232 -2.25 3.42 1.05
C HIS A 232 -3.32 4.34 1.63
N ILE A 233 -3.97 3.91 2.72
CA ILE A 233 -5.00 4.71 3.41
C ILE A 233 -4.33 5.89 4.15
N CYS A 234 -3.19 5.66 4.78
CA CYS A 234 -2.39 6.73 5.39
C CYS A 234 -1.87 7.71 4.33
N GLY A 235 -1.38 7.22 3.19
CA GLY A 235 -0.96 8.05 2.07
C GLY A 235 -2.08 8.93 1.52
N HIS A 236 -3.29 8.40 1.43
CA HIS A 236 -4.48 9.17 1.05
C HIS A 236 -4.75 10.30 2.04
N LEU A 237 -4.78 10.00 3.35
CA LEU A 237 -5.00 11.02 4.38
C LEU A 237 -3.87 12.07 4.40
N GLY A 238 -2.62 11.63 4.39
CA GLY A 238 -1.44 12.53 4.44
C GLY A 238 -1.27 13.40 3.20
N SER A 239 -1.90 13.02 2.09
CA SER A 239 -1.95 13.83 0.89
C SER A 239 -3.15 14.80 0.85
N GLY A 240 -3.91 14.93 1.94
CA GLY A 240 -5.07 15.81 2.03
C GLY A 240 -6.33 15.22 1.39
N GLY A 241 -6.47 13.89 1.39
CA GLY A 241 -7.59 13.18 0.79
C GLY A 241 -8.95 13.64 1.33
N THR A 242 -9.81 14.11 0.43
CA THR A 242 -11.19 14.52 0.70
C THR A 242 -12.13 13.90 -0.34
N GLY A 243 -13.45 14.02 -0.17
CA GLY A 243 -14.44 13.38 -1.04
C GLY A 243 -14.24 13.66 -2.53
N GLY A 244 -14.20 12.60 -3.34
CA GLY A 244 -13.98 12.63 -4.80
C GLY A 244 -12.51 12.68 -5.23
N LEU A 245 -11.56 12.85 -4.33
CA LEU A 245 -10.14 12.64 -4.58
C LEU A 245 -9.82 11.14 -4.52
N VAL A 246 -9.11 10.65 -5.53
CA VAL A 246 -8.46 9.32 -5.51
C VAL A 246 -6.96 9.52 -5.42
N THR A 247 -6.28 8.79 -4.56
CA THR A 247 -4.83 8.73 -4.62
C THR A 247 -4.39 7.54 -5.46
N GLU A 248 -3.34 7.73 -6.25
CA GLU A 248 -2.62 6.66 -6.92
C GLU A 248 -1.17 6.64 -6.44
N CYS A 249 -0.63 5.48 -6.21
CA CYS A 249 0.76 5.28 -5.87
C CYS A 249 1.43 4.46 -6.97
N THR A 250 2.21 5.14 -7.83
CA THR A 250 3.09 4.47 -8.80
C THR A 250 4.48 4.32 -8.18
N GLY A 251 4.65 3.19 -7.51
CA GLY A 251 5.94 2.67 -7.05
C GLY A 251 6.43 1.55 -7.94
N GLY A 252 6.93 0.44 -7.40
CA GLY A 252 7.14 -0.79 -8.15
C GLY A 252 5.82 -1.33 -8.71
N SER A 253 4.79 -1.37 -7.88
CA SER A 253 3.38 -1.65 -8.19
C SER A 253 2.61 -0.36 -8.51
N LEU A 254 1.35 -0.51 -8.92
CA LEU A 254 0.34 0.55 -8.94
C LEU A 254 -0.74 0.21 -7.92
N ALA A 255 -1.15 1.16 -7.11
CA ALA A 255 -2.34 1.04 -6.27
C ALA A 255 -3.13 2.34 -6.29
N LEU A 256 -4.46 2.23 -6.30
CA LEU A 256 -5.36 3.36 -6.11
C LEU A 256 -6.02 3.24 -4.74
N CYS A 257 -6.33 4.37 -4.12
CA CYS A 257 -7.14 4.42 -2.92
C CYS A 257 -8.25 5.43 -3.09
N ALA A 258 -9.49 4.94 -3.05
CA ALA A 258 -10.70 5.75 -3.13
C ALA A 258 -11.52 5.56 -1.85
N MET A 259 -11.80 6.64 -1.12
CA MET A 259 -12.55 6.59 0.13
C MET A 259 -14.05 6.70 -0.10
N THR A 260 -14.83 5.91 0.65
CA THR A 260 -16.28 5.91 0.63
C THR A 260 -16.86 5.78 2.05
N LYS A 261 -18.12 6.15 2.23
CA LYS A 261 -18.89 5.95 3.49
C LYS A 261 -19.74 4.69 3.47
N GLU A 262 -19.75 3.97 2.34
CA GLU A 262 -20.55 2.78 2.16
C GLU A 262 -19.64 1.58 1.96
N PHE A 263 -20.01 0.45 2.58
CA PHE A 263 -19.37 -0.82 2.29
C PHE A 263 -19.80 -1.28 0.88
N LEU A 264 -18.88 -1.18 -0.07
CA LEU A 264 -19.09 -1.61 -1.44
C LEU A 264 -18.37 -2.94 -1.67
N CYS A 265 -19.12 -3.96 -2.01
CA CYS A 265 -18.57 -5.24 -2.47
C CYS A 265 -18.72 -5.29 -3.99
N ASP A 266 -17.60 -5.34 -4.72
CA ASP A 266 -17.66 -5.43 -6.18
C ASP A 266 -18.25 -6.77 -6.63
N PRO A 267 -19.42 -6.79 -7.29
CA PRO A 267 -20.05 -8.03 -7.72
C PRO A 267 -19.21 -8.81 -8.74
N LEU A 268 -18.30 -8.13 -9.44
CA LEU A 268 -17.35 -8.76 -10.37
C LEU A 268 -16.02 -9.13 -9.69
N LYS A 269 -15.90 -8.88 -8.39
CA LYS A 269 -14.70 -9.21 -7.58
C LYS A 269 -13.39 -8.65 -8.16
N ARG A 270 -13.42 -7.41 -8.68
CA ARG A 270 -12.25 -6.74 -9.28
C ARG A 270 -11.50 -5.89 -8.26
N ILE A 271 -12.22 -5.36 -7.24
CA ILE A 271 -11.71 -4.36 -6.32
C ILE A 271 -11.97 -4.80 -4.89
N SER A 272 -10.91 -4.86 -4.09
CA SER A 272 -11.00 -5.14 -2.66
C SER A 272 -11.43 -3.89 -1.88
N THR A 273 -12.25 -4.12 -0.83
CA THR A 273 -12.70 -3.09 0.11
C THR A 273 -11.97 -3.27 1.44
N TYR A 274 -11.44 -2.18 1.97
CA TYR A 274 -10.80 -2.11 3.27
C TYR A 274 -11.55 -1.16 4.20
N LEU A 275 -11.27 -1.23 5.51
CA LEU A 275 -11.72 -0.22 6.47
C LEU A 275 -10.81 1.01 6.42
N GLY A 276 -11.42 2.19 6.46
CA GLY A 276 -10.69 3.46 6.48
C GLY A 276 -10.06 3.78 7.85
N TRP A 277 -9.71 5.04 8.06
CA TRP A 277 -9.04 5.50 9.28
C TRP A 277 -9.99 5.74 10.47
N GLN A 278 -11.29 5.78 10.27
CA GLN A 278 -12.29 5.93 11.33
C GLN A 278 -13.51 5.03 11.07
N PRO A 279 -14.29 4.69 12.10
CA PRO A 279 -15.49 3.89 11.93
C PRO A 279 -16.46 4.48 10.90
N GLY A 280 -16.96 3.63 10.00
CA GLY A 280 -17.86 4.02 8.92
C GLY A 280 -17.16 4.56 7.66
N ASP A 281 -15.84 4.60 7.64
CA ASP A 281 -15.05 4.86 6.44
C ASP A 281 -14.57 3.54 5.83
N PHE A 282 -14.63 3.48 4.50
CA PHE A 282 -14.11 2.36 3.72
C PHE A 282 -13.17 2.89 2.63
N ALA A 283 -12.26 2.05 2.19
CA ALA A 283 -11.35 2.31 1.10
C ALA A 283 -11.47 1.22 0.03
N LEU A 284 -11.66 1.61 -1.20
CA LEU A 284 -11.56 0.73 -2.36
C LEU A 284 -10.12 0.79 -2.89
N LEU A 285 -9.47 -0.37 -3.00
CA LEU A 285 -8.05 -0.49 -3.34
C LEU A 285 -7.82 -1.41 -4.55
N PRO A 286 -8.12 -0.96 -5.79
CA PRO A 286 -7.63 -1.67 -6.96
C PRO A 286 -6.11 -1.51 -7.09
N TRP A 287 -5.41 -2.60 -7.48
CA TRP A 287 -3.96 -2.58 -7.57
C TRP A 287 -3.41 -3.50 -8.67
N ALA A 288 -2.18 -3.24 -9.09
CA ALA A 288 -1.44 -4.08 -10.03
C ALA A 288 -0.03 -4.37 -9.50
N PRO A 289 0.47 -5.61 -9.63
CA PRO A 289 1.76 -6.03 -9.07
C PRO A 289 2.95 -5.27 -9.65
N THR A 290 2.85 -4.86 -10.90
CA THR A 290 3.92 -4.18 -11.63
C THR A 290 3.42 -2.95 -12.36
N ALA A 291 4.15 -1.85 -12.19
CA ALA A 291 3.91 -0.56 -12.84
C ALA A 291 5.25 0.17 -13.04
N GLY A 292 5.70 0.96 -12.08
CA GLY A 292 7.02 1.59 -12.13
C GLY A 292 8.18 0.58 -12.16
N MET A 293 7.93 -0.66 -11.73
CA MET A 293 8.88 -1.77 -11.90
C MET A 293 9.22 -2.02 -13.37
N MET A 294 8.26 -1.82 -14.29
CA MET A 294 8.52 -1.93 -15.72
C MET A 294 9.48 -0.85 -16.20
N MET A 295 9.31 0.40 -15.75
CA MET A 295 10.26 1.48 -16.05
C MET A 295 11.64 1.20 -15.43
N LYS A 296 11.68 0.70 -14.19
CA LYS A 296 12.94 0.29 -13.54
C LYS A 296 13.62 -0.83 -14.33
N LYS A 297 12.90 -1.87 -14.72
CA LYS A 297 13.43 -2.99 -15.52
C LYS A 297 13.96 -2.50 -16.86
N PHE A 298 13.22 -1.62 -17.55
CA PHE A 298 13.66 -1.04 -18.80
C PHE A 298 14.95 -0.21 -18.62
N ARG A 299 15.00 0.65 -17.58
CA ARG A 299 16.20 1.44 -17.27
C ARG A 299 17.41 0.56 -17.02
N ASP A 300 17.28 -0.46 -16.18
CA ASP A 300 18.41 -1.25 -15.70
C ASP A 300 18.95 -2.19 -16.78
N GLU A 301 18.07 -2.76 -17.62
CA GLU A 301 18.45 -3.84 -18.55
C GLU A 301 18.53 -3.40 -20.03
N PHE A 302 17.72 -2.40 -20.43
CA PHE A 302 17.51 -2.10 -21.85
C PHE A 302 17.88 -0.68 -22.27
N SER A 303 17.94 0.28 -21.31
CA SER A 303 18.18 1.68 -21.65
C SER A 303 19.64 2.01 -22.01
N GLY A 304 20.58 1.10 -21.72
CA GLY A 304 22.01 1.35 -21.92
C GLY A 304 22.60 2.32 -20.90
N GLY A 305 22.09 2.33 -19.66
CA GLY A 305 22.62 3.12 -18.54
C GLY A 305 22.02 4.51 -18.38
N MET A 306 20.89 4.81 -19.06
CA MET A 306 20.18 6.09 -18.89
C MET A 306 19.62 6.21 -17.48
N SER A 307 19.68 7.41 -16.91
CA SER A 307 18.98 7.80 -15.70
C SER A 307 17.49 8.02 -15.96
N TYR A 308 16.67 8.10 -14.89
CA TYR A 308 15.24 8.43 -15.04
C TYR A 308 15.01 9.80 -15.69
N ALA A 309 15.87 10.80 -15.41
CA ALA A 309 15.77 12.13 -16.02
C ALA A 309 16.06 12.10 -17.52
N GLU A 310 17.04 11.30 -17.97
CA GLU A 310 17.33 11.11 -19.39
C GLU A 310 16.22 10.33 -20.11
N LEU A 311 15.59 9.35 -19.44
CA LEU A 311 14.42 8.65 -19.96
C LEU A 311 13.21 9.59 -20.10
N ASP A 312 12.95 10.45 -19.11
CA ASP A 312 11.91 11.48 -19.17
C ASP A 312 12.15 12.43 -20.35
N GLN A 313 13.38 12.91 -20.53
CA GLN A 313 13.76 13.78 -21.63
C GLN A 313 13.56 13.09 -22.99
N ALA A 314 14.01 11.82 -23.12
CA ALA A 314 13.85 11.05 -24.35
C ALA A 314 12.36 10.78 -24.66
N ALA A 315 11.56 10.47 -23.65
CA ALA A 315 10.12 10.24 -23.78
C ALA A 315 9.37 11.53 -24.17
N SER A 316 9.80 12.69 -23.65
CA SER A 316 9.17 13.99 -23.96
C SER A 316 9.30 14.39 -25.43
N ALA A 317 10.30 13.88 -26.13
CA ALA A 317 10.53 14.12 -27.57
C ALA A 317 9.66 13.24 -28.48
N VAL A 318 8.95 12.26 -27.94
CA VAL A 318 8.07 11.33 -28.68
C VAL A 318 6.63 11.83 -28.60
N ALA A 319 5.87 11.70 -29.68
CA ALA A 319 4.47 12.08 -29.72
C ALA A 319 3.59 11.18 -28.81
N PRO A 320 2.41 11.68 -28.32
CA PRO A 320 1.42 10.86 -27.65
C PRO A 320 1.03 9.63 -28.46
N GLY A 321 0.91 8.48 -27.78
CA GLY A 321 0.65 7.18 -28.41
C GLY A 321 1.88 6.46 -28.92
N SER A 322 3.09 7.02 -28.66
CA SER A 322 4.40 6.36 -28.93
C SER A 322 4.51 5.75 -30.33
N ASP A 323 3.95 6.45 -31.34
CA ASP A 323 3.87 6.02 -32.76
C ASP A 323 3.30 4.59 -32.93
N GLY A 324 2.31 4.23 -32.09
CA GLY A 324 1.61 2.94 -32.11
C GLY A 324 2.31 1.82 -31.34
N LEU A 325 3.38 2.12 -30.59
CA LEU A 325 4.01 1.17 -29.68
C LEU A 325 3.20 1.04 -28.40
N ILE A 326 2.64 -0.13 -28.11
CA ILE A 326 1.88 -0.43 -26.89
C ILE A 326 2.61 -1.49 -26.09
N LEU A 327 2.78 -1.24 -24.79
CA LEU A 327 3.31 -2.21 -23.84
C LEU A 327 2.22 -2.59 -22.81
N LEU A 328 2.26 -3.82 -22.30
CA LEU A 328 1.43 -4.27 -21.18
C LEU A 328 2.33 -4.52 -19.97
N PRO A 329 2.01 -3.94 -18.79
CA PRO A 329 2.91 -3.96 -17.63
C PRO A 329 2.75 -5.20 -16.74
N HIS A 330 2.32 -6.35 -17.28
CA HIS A 330 2.00 -7.56 -16.53
C HIS A 330 3.23 -8.45 -16.26
N LEU A 331 4.34 -7.87 -15.75
CA LEU A 331 5.58 -8.65 -15.53
C LEU A 331 5.44 -9.73 -14.43
N ALA A 332 4.44 -9.60 -13.54
CA ALA A 332 4.14 -10.53 -12.47
C ALA A 332 2.64 -10.90 -12.44
N GLY A 333 1.99 -11.00 -13.61
CA GLY A 333 0.55 -11.21 -13.70
C GLY A 333 -0.25 -9.92 -13.62
N ALA A 334 -1.59 -10.06 -13.65
CA ALA A 334 -2.57 -9.00 -13.44
C ALA A 334 -3.49 -9.34 -12.28
N VAL A 335 -3.94 -8.32 -11.54
CA VAL A 335 -4.85 -8.47 -10.38
C VAL A 335 -6.12 -7.65 -10.57
N SER A 336 -6.01 -6.34 -10.76
CA SER A 336 -7.16 -5.46 -10.98
C SER A 336 -7.03 -4.72 -12.30
N PRO A 337 -8.13 -4.46 -13.03
CA PRO A 337 -9.51 -4.90 -12.76
C PRO A 337 -9.82 -6.33 -13.22
N VAL A 338 -8.86 -7.05 -13.78
CA VAL A 338 -9.01 -8.44 -14.20
C VAL A 338 -7.92 -9.29 -13.58
N ALA A 339 -8.31 -10.31 -12.81
CA ALA A 339 -7.37 -11.26 -12.22
C ALA A 339 -6.88 -12.26 -13.28
N ALA A 340 -5.60 -12.17 -13.63
CA ALA A 340 -4.92 -13.07 -14.56
C ALA A 340 -3.46 -13.31 -14.11
N PRO A 341 -3.24 -14.21 -13.14
CA PRO A 341 -1.91 -14.44 -12.58
C PRO A 341 -0.91 -15.03 -13.59
N HIS A 342 -1.40 -15.63 -14.66
CA HIS A 342 -0.60 -16.16 -15.76
C HIS A 342 -0.18 -15.11 -16.79
N ALA A 343 -0.80 -13.93 -16.80
CA ALA A 343 -0.50 -12.88 -17.77
C ALA A 343 0.98 -12.47 -17.73
N LYS A 344 1.52 -12.10 -18.89
CA LYS A 344 2.90 -11.65 -19.04
C LYS A 344 2.95 -10.27 -19.68
N GLY A 345 4.03 -9.53 -19.41
CA GLY A 345 4.32 -8.31 -20.13
C GLY A 345 4.41 -8.58 -21.64
N ALA A 346 3.81 -7.72 -22.43
CA ALA A 346 3.75 -7.88 -23.88
C ALA A 346 4.02 -6.56 -24.62
N VAL A 347 4.42 -6.65 -25.88
CA VAL A 347 4.72 -5.50 -26.75
C VAL A 347 3.98 -5.68 -28.07
N LYS A 348 3.26 -4.65 -28.52
CA LYS A 348 2.55 -4.58 -29.80
C LYS A 348 3.02 -3.37 -30.60
N GLY A 349 3.09 -3.49 -31.91
CA GLY A 349 3.35 -2.37 -32.82
C GLY A 349 4.83 -2.00 -32.99
N LEU A 350 5.78 -2.79 -32.51
CA LEU A 350 7.22 -2.51 -32.62
C LEU A 350 7.70 -2.50 -34.09
N THR A 351 8.39 -1.42 -34.47
CA THR A 351 9.01 -1.23 -35.79
C THR A 351 10.47 -0.78 -35.67
N LEU A 352 11.17 -0.67 -36.78
CA LEU A 352 12.56 -0.18 -36.84
C LEU A 352 12.69 1.32 -36.49
N ALA A 353 11.60 2.09 -36.46
CA ALA A 353 11.60 3.50 -36.11
C ALA A 353 11.64 3.76 -34.61
N HIS A 354 11.23 2.79 -33.81
CA HIS A 354 11.11 2.97 -32.38
C HIS A 354 12.45 3.00 -31.66
N THR A 355 12.63 4.02 -30.85
CA THR A 355 13.83 4.28 -30.05
C THR A 355 13.58 4.03 -28.56
N ARG A 356 14.60 4.19 -27.70
CA ARG A 356 14.48 4.13 -26.25
C ARG A 356 13.46 5.13 -25.70
N GLY A 357 13.34 6.31 -26.34
CA GLY A 357 12.34 7.31 -25.97
C GLY A 357 10.91 6.80 -26.18
N HIS A 358 10.64 6.09 -27.26
CA HIS A 358 9.34 5.47 -27.53
C HIS A 358 9.02 4.40 -26.48
N PHE A 359 9.97 3.55 -26.11
CA PHE A 359 9.77 2.57 -25.04
C PHE A 359 9.49 3.24 -23.68
N ALA A 360 10.28 4.26 -23.31
CA ALA A 360 10.06 4.98 -22.06
C ALA A 360 8.67 5.63 -22.03
N ARG A 361 8.25 6.30 -23.13
CA ARG A 361 6.93 6.89 -23.22
C ARG A 361 5.81 5.85 -23.20
N ALA A 362 5.93 4.79 -24.00
CA ALA A 362 4.94 3.71 -24.04
C ALA A 362 4.79 2.99 -22.69
N ILE A 363 5.84 2.89 -21.86
CA ILE A 363 5.75 2.41 -20.48
C ILE A 363 4.93 3.39 -19.61
N MET A 364 5.19 4.70 -19.71
CA MET A 364 4.43 5.71 -18.97
C MET A 364 2.95 5.70 -19.35
N GLU A 365 2.66 5.63 -20.65
CA GLU A 365 1.30 5.55 -21.21
C GLU A 365 0.59 4.26 -20.78
N SER A 366 1.26 3.13 -20.85
CA SER A 366 0.76 1.83 -20.43
C SER A 366 0.31 1.80 -18.96
N VAL A 367 1.12 2.36 -18.07
CA VAL A 367 0.77 2.48 -16.65
C VAL A 367 -0.39 3.46 -16.44
N ALA A 368 -0.45 4.55 -17.23
CA ALA A 368 -1.59 5.48 -17.19
C ALA A 368 -2.88 4.84 -17.72
N PHE A 369 -2.80 3.98 -18.75
CA PHE A 369 -3.96 3.21 -19.23
C PHE A 369 -4.44 2.19 -18.21
N LEU A 370 -3.54 1.49 -17.53
CA LEU A 370 -3.89 0.60 -16.43
C LEU A 370 -4.53 1.37 -15.26
N LEU A 371 -4.05 2.57 -14.97
CA LEU A 371 -4.66 3.49 -14.01
C LEU A 371 -6.09 3.87 -14.42
N LYS A 372 -6.31 4.22 -15.70
CA LYS A 372 -7.64 4.53 -16.26
C LYS A 372 -8.59 3.35 -16.19
N ASP A 373 -8.12 2.14 -16.50
CA ASP A 373 -8.93 0.92 -16.41
C ASP A 373 -9.42 0.65 -14.98
N ASN A 374 -8.53 0.82 -14.00
CA ASN A 374 -8.90 0.73 -12.58
C ASN A 374 -9.81 1.88 -12.13
N ALA A 375 -9.61 3.10 -12.63
CA ALA A 375 -10.49 4.24 -12.35
C ALA A 375 -11.90 3.99 -12.91
N ASN A 376 -12.02 3.44 -14.13
CA ASN A 376 -13.29 3.03 -14.72
C ASN A 376 -14.01 1.97 -13.89
N ALA A 377 -13.26 1.00 -13.33
CA ALA A 377 -13.83 -0.01 -12.45
C ALA A 377 -14.36 0.61 -11.13
N LEU A 378 -13.68 1.61 -10.55
CA LEU A 378 -14.17 2.39 -9.41
C LEU A 378 -15.45 3.17 -9.76
N ALA A 379 -15.46 3.85 -10.92
CA ALA A 379 -16.63 4.58 -11.38
C ALA A 379 -17.84 3.65 -11.62
N ALA A 380 -17.62 2.44 -12.12
CA ALA A 380 -18.68 1.44 -12.28
C ALA A 380 -19.30 0.96 -10.95
N LEU A 381 -18.61 1.14 -9.83
CA LEU A 381 -19.14 0.92 -8.46
C LEU A 381 -19.85 2.15 -7.89
N GLY A 382 -20.04 3.22 -8.68
CA GLY A 382 -20.71 4.46 -8.27
C GLY A 382 -19.77 5.48 -7.61
N MET A 383 -18.45 5.28 -7.65
CA MET A 383 -17.51 6.28 -7.14
C MET A 383 -17.43 7.50 -8.07
N GLU A 384 -17.65 8.69 -7.52
CA GLU A 384 -17.42 9.95 -8.24
C GLU A 384 -15.93 10.32 -8.15
N LEU A 385 -15.23 10.27 -9.29
CA LEU A 385 -13.82 10.62 -9.40
C LEU A 385 -13.68 12.05 -9.91
N LYS A 386 -13.21 12.98 -9.06
CA LYS A 386 -13.05 14.40 -9.41
C LYS A 386 -11.62 14.79 -9.74
N SER A 387 -10.68 14.13 -9.09
CA SER A 387 -9.25 14.38 -9.27
C SER A 387 -8.44 13.20 -8.76
N VAL A 388 -7.20 13.11 -9.22
CA VAL A 388 -6.24 12.10 -8.77
C VAL A 388 -5.03 12.77 -8.15
N ARG A 389 -4.57 12.26 -7.01
CA ARG A 389 -3.31 12.66 -6.39
C ARG A 389 -2.26 11.57 -6.62
N ALA A 390 -1.19 11.92 -7.33
CA ALA A 390 -0.09 11.01 -7.60
C ALA A 390 0.90 10.97 -6.43
N LEU A 391 1.23 9.77 -6.00
CA LEU A 391 2.19 9.44 -4.95
C LEU A 391 3.30 8.52 -5.48
N GLY A 392 4.33 8.35 -4.69
CA GLY A 392 5.44 7.44 -5.00
C GLY A 392 6.42 7.96 -6.03
N GLY A 393 7.30 7.09 -6.52
CA GLY A 393 8.38 7.46 -7.44
C GLY A 393 7.91 8.01 -8.79
N GLY A 394 6.78 7.53 -9.30
CA GLY A 394 6.19 7.99 -10.56
C GLY A 394 5.69 9.44 -10.51
N ALA A 395 5.35 9.95 -9.33
CA ALA A 395 4.93 11.34 -9.14
C ALA A 395 6.07 12.36 -9.34
N LYS A 396 7.32 11.93 -9.27
CA LYS A 396 8.50 12.80 -9.46
C LYS A 396 8.70 13.23 -10.92
N SER A 397 8.09 12.53 -11.89
CA SER A 397 8.13 12.88 -13.31
C SER A 397 6.95 13.81 -13.68
N SER A 398 7.26 15.05 -14.04
CA SER A 398 6.25 16.01 -14.54
C SER A 398 5.61 15.55 -15.85
N LEU A 399 6.37 14.87 -16.72
CA LEU A 399 5.85 14.28 -17.94
C LEU A 399 4.83 13.18 -17.63
N TRP A 400 5.16 12.27 -16.72
CA TRP A 400 4.26 11.17 -16.34
C TRP A 400 2.99 11.67 -15.68
N ALA A 401 3.08 12.70 -14.81
CA ALA A 401 1.92 13.34 -14.20
C ALA A 401 1.00 13.97 -15.27
N GLN A 402 1.55 14.63 -16.30
CA GLN A 402 0.76 15.18 -17.41
C GLN A 402 0.13 14.05 -18.26
N ILE A 403 0.88 13.00 -18.60
CA ILE A 403 0.34 11.83 -19.32
C ILE A 403 -0.86 11.23 -18.56
N LYS A 404 -0.74 11.07 -17.23
CA LYS A 404 -1.85 10.59 -16.39
C LYS A 404 -3.07 11.52 -16.46
N ALA A 405 -2.87 12.84 -16.39
CA ALA A 405 -3.96 13.81 -16.49
C ALA A 405 -4.67 13.71 -17.86
N ASP A 406 -3.92 13.64 -18.92
CA ASP A 406 -4.45 13.54 -20.29
C ASP A 406 -5.18 12.21 -20.54
N VAL A 407 -4.61 11.09 -20.05
CA VAL A 407 -5.21 9.75 -20.17
C VAL A 407 -6.49 9.63 -19.36
N LEU A 408 -6.52 10.14 -18.14
CA LEU A 408 -7.68 10.04 -17.24
C LEU A 408 -8.78 11.03 -17.61
N ASP A 409 -8.45 12.11 -18.32
CA ASP A 409 -9.28 13.30 -18.50
C ASP A 409 -9.73 13.90 -17.16
N LEU A 410 -8.82 13.90 -16.17
CA LEU A 410 -9.03 14.42 -14.83
C LEU A 410 -7.81 15.22 -14.35
N PRO A 411 -7.99 16.22 -13.48
CA PRO A 411 -6.86 16.87 -12.82
C PRO A 411 -6.02 15.85 -12.04
N VAL A 412 -4.70 15.87 -12.29
CA VAL A 412 -3.71 15.10 -11.51
C VAL A 412 -2.86 16.06 -10.71
N SER A 413 -2.78 15.87 -9.41
CA SER A 413 -1.96 16.70 -8.54
C SER A 413 -0.82 15.91 -7.90
N VAL A 414 0.27 16.62 -7.60
CA VAL A 414 1.45 16.09 -6.88
C VAL A 414 1.68 17.00 -5.68
N GLY A 415 1.67 16.42 -4.47
CA GLY A 415 1.91 17.16 -3.24
C GLY A 415 3.39 17.48 -3.03
N SER A 416 3.66 18.53 -2.25
CA SER A 416 5.03 18.92 -1.87
C SER A 416 5.61 18.08 -0.72
N CYS A 417 4.81 17.23 -0.06
CA CYS A 417 5.30 16.33 0.98
C CYS A 417 5.94 15.09 0.35
N ASP A 418 7.21 14.85 0.64
CA ASP A 418 7.92 13.66 0.16
C ASP A 418 7.51 12.37 0.88
N GLU A 419 6.97 12.46 2.12
CA GLU A 419 6.58 11.32 2.94
C GLU A 419 5.08 11.37 3.35
N PRO A 420 4.14 11.33 2.39
CA PRO A 420 2.70 11.47 2.69
C PRO A 420 2.14 10.28 3.49
N VAL A 421 2.71 9.09 3.36
CA VAL A 421 2.33 7.90 4.14
C VAL A 421 2.63 8.12 5.62
N ALA A 422 3.85 8.55 5.93
CA ALA A 422 4.25 8.89 7.30
C ALA A 422 3.44 10.07 7.85
N LEU A 423 3.14 11.08 7.01
CA LEU A 423 2.30 12.21 7.41
C LEU A 423 0.90 11.76 7.80
N GLY A 424 0.27 10.86 7.04
CA GLY A 424 -1.04 10.30 7.39
C GLY A 424 -1.06 9.59 8.74
N ALA A 425 -0.04 8.79 9.02
CA ALA A 425 0.13 8.14 10.33
C ALA A 425 0.33 9.18 11.45
N ALA A 426 1.14 10.22 11.21
CA ALA A 426 1.36 11.32 12.15
C ALA A 426 0.06 12.09 12.42
N ILE A 427 -0.77 12.37 11.40
CA ILE A 427 -2.09 13.00 11.52
C ILE A 427 -3.00 12.21 12.48
N LEU A 428 -3.07 10.89 12.29
CA LEU A 428 -3.91 10.03 13.13
C LEU A 428 -3.41 9.98 14.57
N SER A 429 -2.11 9.94 14.79
CA SER A 429 -1.54 9.96 16.13
C SER A 429 -1.70 11.32 16.82
N ALA A 430 -1.56 12.42 16.08
CA ALA A 430 -1.77 13.78 16.60
C ALA A 430 -3.23 14.01 17.04
N ALA A 431 -4.21 13.52 16.28
CA ALA A 431 -5.61 13.52 16.66
C ALA A 431 -5.85 12.66 17.91
N ALA A 432 -5.27 11.46 18.00
CA ALA A 432 -5.36 10.61 19.19
C ALA A 432 -4.73 11.23 20.44
N ALA A 433 -3.69 12.06 20.27
CA ALA A 433 -3.08 12.84 21.36
C ALA A 433 -3.86 14.11 21.73
N GLY A 434 -5.02 14.35 21.08
CA GLY A 434 -5.85 15.55 21.34
C GLY A 434 -5.24 16.86 20.86
N ALA A 435 -4.30 16.80 19.90
CA ALA A 435 -3.74 18.00 19.28
C ALA A 435 -4.73 18.65 18.31
N PHE A 436 -5.64 17.86 17.76
CA PHE A 436 -6.73 18.28 16.86
C PHE A 436 -8.03 17.60 17.30
N SER A 437 -9.16 18.22 16.97
CA SER A 437 -10.48 17.67 17.33
C SER A 437 -10.83 16.40 16.53
N SER A 438 -10.20 16.20 15.38
CA SER A 438 -10.38 15.02 14.52
C SER A 438 -9.21 14.84 13.53
N ALA A 439 -9.08 13.64 13.00
CA ALA A 439 -8.15 13.37 11.90
C ALA A 439 -8.43 14.21 10.64
N ALA A 440 -9.71 14.51 10.38
CA ALA A 440 -10.10 15.36 9.25
C ALA A 440 -9.67 16.83 9.45
N GLU A 441 -9.73 17.35 10.66
CA GLU A 441 -9.18 18.67 10.98
C GLU A 441 -7.65 18.65 10.84
N ALA A 442 -6.99 17.67 11.45
CA ALA A 442 -5.55 17.52 11.37
C ALA A 442 -5.08 17.43 9.90
N GLY A 443 -5.74 16.62 9.08
CA GLY A 443 -5.45 16.50 7.65
C GLY A 443 -5.56 17.81 6.88
N ARG A 444 -6.54 18.65 7.19
CA ARG A 444 -6.67 19.97 6.57
C ARG A 444 -5.59 20.96 7.00
N VAL A 445 -5.21 20.95 8.27
CA VAL A 445 -4.17 21.85 8.82
C VAL A 445 -2.79 21.45 8.35
N LEU A 446 -2.55 20.14 8.26
CA LEU A 446 -1.25 19.56 7.92
C LEU A 446 -1.10 19.25 6.42
N ALA A 447 -2.11 19.62 5.58
CA ALA A 447 -2.06 19.42 4.12
C ALA A 447 -0.91 20.17 3.48
N CYS A 448 -0.24 19.51 2.54
CA CYS A 448 0.87 20.08 1.79
C CYS A 448 0.38 20.87 0.57
N GLU A 449 1.16 21.85 0.13
CA GLU A 449 0.96 22.51 -1.17
C GLU A 449 1.05 21.48 -2.31
N GLU A 450 0.37 21.78 -3.43
CA GLU A 450 0.29 20.87 -4.56
C GLU A 450 0.56 21.56 -5.90
N LYS A 451 1.14 20.79 -6.82
CA LYS A 451 1.23 21.14 -8.24
C LYS A 451 0.16 20.38 -9.00
N VAL A 452 -0.69 21.07 -9.75
CA VAL A 452 -1.80 20.47 -10.50
C VAL A 452 -1.49 20.43 -11.99
N TYR A 453 -1.74 19.29 -12.61
CA TYR A 453 -1.69 19.05 -14.05
C TYR A 453 -3.11 18.84 -14.53
N LEU A 454 -3.57 19.74 -15.42
CA LEU A 454 -4.90 19.65 -16.03
C LEU A 454 -4.83 18.84 -17.32
N PRO A 455 -5.93 18.15 -17.72
CA PRO A 455 -6.03 17.54 -19.03
C PRO A 455 -5.73 18.56 -20.13
N GLY A 456 -4.88 18.20 -21.06
CA GLY A 456 -4.43 19.04 -22.16
C GLY A 456 -5.03 18.61 -23.50
N LYS A 457 -4.46 19.14 -24.57
CA LYS A 457 -4.89 18.87 -25.96
C LYS A 457 -4.71 17.39 -26.40
N ASP A 458 -3.94 16.62 -25.68
CA ASP A 458 -3.58 15.24 -26.05
C ASP A 458 -4.59 14.22 -25.50
N ALA A 459 -5.59 14.64 -24.71
CA ALA A 459 -6.61 13.78 -24.11
C ALA A 459 -7.41 12.98 -25.17
N GLU A 460 -7.80 13.61 -26.28
CA GLU A 460 -8.53 12.94 -27.38
C GLU A 460 -7.66 11.85 -28.03
N THR A 461 -6.38 12.12 -28.27
CA THR A 461 -5.42 11.14 -28.79
C THR A 461 -5.28 9.94 -27.84
N TYR A 462 -5.22 10.20 -26.54
CA TYR A 462 -5.09 9.12 -25.55
C TYR A 462 -6.37 8.30 -25.40
N GLU A 463 -7.54 8.85 -25.67
CA GLU A 463 -8.77 8.05 -25.68
C GLU A 463 -8.74 6.98 -26.79
N GLU A 464 -8.21 7.32 -27.95
CA GLU A 464 -8.01 6.36 -29.06
C GLU A 464 -6.94 5.31 -28.70
N CYS A 465 -5.82 5.76 -28.14
CA CYS A 465 -4.75 4.86 -27.69
C CYS A 465 -5.24 3.89 -26.60
N PHE A 466 -6.08 4.36 -25.67
CA PHE A 466 -6.66 3.53 -24.62
C PHE A 466 -7.56 2.41 -25.18
N LYS A 467 -8.36 2.71 -26.21
CA LYS A 467 -9.17 1.68 -26.88
C LYS A 467 -8.29 0.55 -27.48
N GLU A 468 -7.17 0.92 -28.10
CA GLU A 468 -6.23 -0.07 -28.66
C GLU A 468 -5.48 -0.85 -27.55
N TYR A 469 -5.13 -0.17 -26.44
CA TYR A 469 -4.59 -0.81 -25.24
C TYR A 469 -5.56 -1.85 -24.69
N CYS A 470 -6.85 -1.51 -24.49
CA CYS A 470 -7.85 -2.42 -23.99
C CYS A 470 -8.00 -3.68 -24.86
N LYS A 471 -8.09 -3.53 -26.19
CA LYS A 471 -8.17 -4.67 -27.10
C LYS A 471 -6.95 -5.59 -26.99
N PHE A 472 -5.75 -5.02 -26.88
CA PHE A 472 -4.53 -5.80 -26.72
C PHE A 472 -4.45 -6.47 -25.35
N ASN A 473 -4.87 -5.76 -24.30
CA ASN A 473 -4.93 -6.27 -22.95
C ASN A 473 -5.91 -7.45 -22.82
N GLU A 474 -7.12 -7.33 -23.37
CA GLU A 474 -8.13 -8.41 -23.40
C GLU A 474 -7.60 -9.65 -24.10
N TYR A 475 -6.89 -9.48 -25.22
CA TYR A 475 -6.29 -10.61 -25.94
C TYR A 475 -5.26 -11.36 -25.05
N ILE A 476 -4.34 -10.63 -24.41
CA ILE A 476 -3.31 -11.25 -23.55
C ILE A 476 -3.87 -11.84 -22.26
N LEU A 477 -4.88 -11.21 -21.66
CA LEU A 477 -5.53 -11.73 -20.44
C LEU A 477 -6.40 -12.97 -20.73
N GLY A 478 -6.90 -13.12 -21.97
CA GLY A 478 -7.65 -14.27 -22.43
C GLY A 478 -6.81 -15.47 -22.87
N GLU A 479 -5.50 -15.31 -23.10
CA GLU A 479 -4.59 -16.43 -23.37
C GLU A 479 -4.41 -17.28 -22.10
N LYS A 480 -4.81 -18.57 -22.17
CA LYS A 480 -4.69 -19.53 -21.04
C LYS A 480 -3.42 -20.36 -21.17
#